data_73b408e8f3c6d0760ff7e47ecc6c506c
#
_entry.id   73b408e8f3c6d0760ff7e47ecc6c506c
#
_cell.length_a   1.000
_cell.length_b   1.000
_cell.length_c   1.000
_cell.angle_alpha   90.00
_cell.angle_beta   90.00
_cell.angle_gamma   90.00
#
_symmetry.space_group_name_H-M   'P 1'
#
loop_
_entity.id
_entity.type
_entity.pdbx_description
1 polymer ?
#
loop_
_entity_poly.entity_id
_entity_poly.type
_entity_poly.pdbx_seq_one_letter_code
_entity_poly.pdbx_strand_id
1 'polypeptide(L)'
;MPRVCGAATEVSATTVQAAASGNQVGVGEKAIACVRIAIGIIFFLFAEYKIVGSEFTPVGFEHWVRGWVEQGQVVGFYKPVLVNIALGHPVLCARLVAWGELGIAVSLILGLLVRPAAIGGVILMINFILSTWFAPGHDAPVWQYFGANLDHIPLLFLFVIFYAIRAGDVWGLDGRLRQMMGRAG
;
A
#
# COMPACT_ATOMS: atom_id res chain seq x y z
N MET A 1 -44.67 -32.53 -41.04
CA MET A 1 -43.31 -32.02 -41.28
C MET A 1 -43.02 -30.92 -40.25
N PRO A 2 -42.22 -31.14 -39.24
CA PRO A 2 -41.85 -30.11 -38.28
C PRO A 2 -40.57 -29.36 -38.76
N ARG A 3 -40.56 -28.05 -38.61
CA ARG A 3 -39.47 -27.16 -38.97
C ARG A 3 -38.35 -27.28 -37.94
N VAL A 4 -37.19 -27.80 -38.35
CA VAL A 4 -35.94 -27.73 -37.61
C VAL A 4 -35.11 -26.60 -38.24
N CYS A 5 -35.28 -25.37 -37.79
CA CYS A 5 -34.44 -24.27 -38.19
C CYS A 5 -34.46 -23.16 -37.11
N GLY A 6 -33.65 -23.26 -36.07
CA GLY A 6 -33.58 -22.27 -35.01
C GLY A 6 -32.38 -22.40 -34.07
N ALA A 7 -31.76 -23.58 -34.01
CA ALA A 7 -30.73 -23.83 -32.96
C ALA A 7 -29.30 -23.47 -33.35
N ALA A 8 -29.00 -23.32 -34.64
CA ALA A 8 -27.62 -23.06 -35.09
C ALA A 8 -27.15 -21.61 -35.02
N THR A 9 -28.10 -20.66 -35.02
CA THR A 9 -27.77 -19.22 -35.04
C THR A 9 -27.50 -18.63 -33.64
N GLU A 10 -28.15 -19.18 -32.61
CA GLU A 10 -27.94 -18.70 -31.23
C GLU A 10 -26.60 -19.18 -30.62
N VAL A 11 -26.15 -20.38 -30.97
CA VAL A 11 -24.84 -20.88 -30.49
C VAL A 11 -23.67 -20.06 -31.04
N SER A 12 -23.76 -19.56 -32.27
CA SER A 12 -22.71 -18.74 -32.88
C SER A 12 -22.59 -17.36 -32.25
N ALA A 13 -23.71 -16.72 -31.89
CA ALA A 13 -23.71 -15.39 -31.26
C ALA A 13 -23.15 -15.41 -29.84
N THR A 14 -23.50 -16.44 -29.07
CA THR A 14 -23.00 -16.60 -27.68
C THR A 14 -21.50 -16.90 -27.64
N THR A 15 -20.99 -17.67 -28.60
CA THR A 15 -19.55 -18.00 -28.69
C THR A 15 -18.71 -16.79 -29.13
N VAL A 16 -19.22 -15.96 -30.04
CA VAL A 16 -18.54 -14.73 -30.48
C VAL A 16 -18.54 -13.68 -29.35
N GLN A 17 -19.62 -13.58 -28.58
CA GLN A 17 -19.72 -12.65 -27.45
C GLN A 17 -18.83 -13.06 -26.28
N ALA A 18 -18.67 -14.36 -26.02
CA ALA A 18 -17.72 -14.89 -25.03
C ALA A 18 -16.26 -14.66 -25.45
N ALA A 19 -15.94 -14.77 -26.73
CA ALA A 19 -14.59 -14.53 -27.24
C ALA A 19 -14.22 -13.03 -27.24
N ALA A 20 -15.18 -12.12 -27.44
CA ALA A 20 -14.95 -10.67 -27.39
C ALA A 20 -14.79 -10.14 -25.94
N SER A 21 -15.33 -10.83 -24.94
CA SER A 21 -15.20 -10.50 -23.52
C SER A 21 -13.83 -10.85 -22.91
N GLY A 22 -13.00 -11.61 -23.63
CA GLY A 22 -11.82 -12.26 -23.07
C GLY A 22 -10.58 -11.42 -22.87
N ASN A 23 -10.50 -10.13 -23.23
CA ASN A 23 -9.24 -9.40 -23.12
C ASN A 23 -9.33 -7.88 -22.92
N GLN A 24 -10.44 -7.37 -22.41
CA GLN A 24 -10.50 -5.96 -22.01
C GLN A 24 -10.32 -5.83 -20.51
N VAL A 25 -9.13 -5.34 -20.11
CA VAL A 25 -8.90 -4.91 -18.72
C VAL A 25 -10.01 -3.97 -18.31
N GLY A 26 -10.80 -4.33 -17.30
CA GLY A 26 -11.93 -3.57 -16.83
C GLY A 26 -11.54 -2.15 -16.39
N VAL A 27 -12.47 -1.19 -16.50
CA VAL A 27 -12.24 0.19 -16.05
C VAL A 27 -11.82 0.23 -14.60
N GLY A 28 -12.42 -0.61 -13.73
CA GLY A 28 -12.07 -0.72 -12.32
C GLY A 28 -10.62 -1.18 -12.09
N GLU A 29 -10.14 -2.14 -12.87
CA GLU A 29 -8.77 -2.63 -12.78
C GLU A 29 -7.75 -1.56 -13.17
N LYS A 30 -8.04 -0.79 -14.21
CA LYS A 30 -7.22 0.37 -14.62
C LYS A 30 -7.19 1.45 -13.54
N ALA A 31 -8.34 1.77 -12.93
CA ALA A 31 -8.42 2.72 -11.84
C ALA A 31 -7.55 2.29 -10.64
N ILE A 32 -7.61 1.02 -10.26
CA ILE A 32 -6.76 0.47 -9.20
C ILE A 32 -5.27 0.57 -9.54
N ALA A 33 -4.90 0.27 -10.79
CA ALA A 33 -3.50 0.41 -11.22
C ALA A 33 -3.04 1.87 -11.15
N CYS A 34 -3.88 2.84 -11.55
CA CYS A 34 -3.58 4.26 -11.39
C CYS A 34 -3.41 4.66 -9.93
N VAL A 35 -4.32 4.23 -9.03
CA VAL A 35 -4.22 4.51 -7.60
C VAL A 35 -2.95 3.90 -7.01
N ARG A 36 -2.62 2.66 -7.36
CA ARG A 36 -1.38 2.01 -6.94
C ARG A 36 -0.14 2.82 -7.31
N ILE A 37 -0.06 3.27 -8.58
CA ILE A 37 1.07 4.07 -9.07
C ILE A 37 1.12 5.42 -8.34
N ALA A 38 -0.02 6.09 -8.16
CA ALA A 38 -0.09 7.36 -7.45
C ALA A 38 0.40 7.24 -6.00
N ILE A 39 -0.03 6.20 -5.27
CA ILE A 39 0.45 5.90 -3.92
C ILE A 39 1.96 5.58 -3.93
N GLY A 40 2.43 4.84 -4.94
CA GLY A 40 3.86 4.59 -5.12
C GLY A 40 4.68 5.87 -5.28
N ILE A 41 4.17 6.84 -6.05
CA ILE A 41 4.82 8.16 -6.22
C ILE A 41 4.85 8.93 -4.90
N ILE A 42 3.76 8.93 -4.14
CA ILE A 42 3.70 9.59 -2.82
C ILE A 42 4.74 8.97 -1.87
N PHE A 43 4.81 7.64 -1.79
CA PHE A 43 5.83 6.95 -0.99
C PHE A 43 7.25 7.23 -1.46
N PHE A 44 7.45 7.38 -2.77
CA PHE A 44 8.76 7.76 -3.31
C PHE A 44 9.20 9.15 -2.83
N LEU A 45 8.30 10.14 -2.84
CA LEU A 45 8.58 11.49 -2.33
C LEU A 45 8.90 11.48 -0.83
N PHE A 46 8.19 10.68 -0.03
CA PHE A 46 8.49 10.53 1.39
C PHE A 46 9.84 9.83 1.63
N ALA A 47 10.15 8.80 0.85
CA ALA A 47 11.42 8.10 0.94
C ALA A 47 12.60 8.99 0.49
N GLU A 48 12.43 9.76 -0.59
CA GLU A 48 13.43 10.71 -1.07
C GLU A 48 13.76 11.74 0.00
N TYR A 49 12.74 12.38 0.58
CA TYR A 49 12.90 13.31 1.70
C TYR A 49 13.70 12.71 2.86
N LYS A 50 13.44 11.43 3.20
CA LYS A 50 14.10 10.74 4.31
C LYS A 50 15.52 10.28 4.01
N ILE A 51 15.83 9.99 2.75
CA ILE A 51 17.15 9.47 2.34
C ILE A 51 18.09 10.60 1.97
N VAL A 52 17.61 11.59 1.22
CA VAL A 52 18.41 12.70 0.68
C VAL A 52 18.32 13.92 1.58
N GLY A 53 17.19 14.12 2.27
CA GLY A 53 16.97 15.25 3.17
C GLY A 53 17.85 15.20 4.41
N SER A 54 18.35 16.35 4.82
CA SER A 54 19.20 16.48 6.02
C SER A 54 18.45 16.37 7.34
N GLU A 55 17.13 16.45 7.33
CA GLU A 55 16.29 16.50 8.53
C GLU A 55 15.97 15.11 9.10
N PHE A 56 15.80 14.11 8.23
CA PHE A 56 15.54 12.72 8.66
C PHE A 56 16.84 11.96 8.90
N THR A 57 17.71 12.52 9.72
CA THR A 57 18.89 11.83 10.24
C THR A 57 18.48 10.90 11.38
N PRO A 58 19.37 10.01 11.86
CA PRO A 58 19.09 9.24 13.08
C PRO A 58 18.70 10.11 14.28
N VAL A 59 19.28 11.31 14.40
CA VAL A 59 18.93 12.29 15.44
C VAL A 59 17.54 12.87 15.20
N GLY A 60 17.20 13.21 13.96
CA GLY A 60 15.85 13.68 13.60
C GLY A 60 14.79 12.62 13.87
N PHE A 61 15.04 11.37 13.50
CA PHE A 61 14.14 10.26 13.79
C PHE A 61 13.93 10.08 15.31
N GLU A 62 15.01 10.11 16.08
CA GLU A 62 14.94 10.03 17.55
C GLU A 62 14.12 11.18 18.13
N HIS A 63 14.34 12.42 17.65
CA HIS A 63 13.59 13.59 18.08
C HIS A 63 12.08 13.44 17.82
N TRP A 64 11.69 12.96 16.63
CA TRP A 64 10.27 12.73 16.29
C TRP A 64 9.63 11.67 17.20
N VAL A 65 10.28 10.51 17.35
CA VAL A 65 9.75 9.43 18.20
C VAL A 65 9.67 9.85 19.66
N ARG A 66 10.67 10.56 20.17
CA ARG A 66 10.68 11.10 21.52
C ARG A 66 9.54 12.10 21.73
N GLY A 67 9.31 12.99 20.77
CA GLY A 67 8.20 13.93 20.78
C GLY A 67 6.84 13.23 20.88
N TRP A 68 6.60 12.16 20.10
CA TRP A 68 5.34 11.39 20.20
C TRP A 68 5.14 10.75 21.57
N VAL A 69 6.21 10.24 22.17
CA VAL A 69 6.17 9.61 23.50
C VAL A 69 5.90 10.66 24.59
N GLU A 70 6.58 11.80 24.55
CA GLU A 70 6.48 12.88 25.54
C GLU A 70 5.14 13.62 25.47
N GLN A 71 4.61 13.82 24.27
CA GLN A 71 3.31 14.47 24.06
C GLN A 71 2.12 13.51 24.28
N GLY A 72 2.37 12.26 24.66
CA GLY A 72 1.30 11.30 24.96
C GLY A 72 0.53 10.80 23.73
N GLN A 73 1.09 10.93 22.50
CA GLN A 73 0.41 10.54 21.28
C GLN A 73 0.32 9.02 21.10
N VAL A 74 1.22 8.30 21.74
CA VAL A 74 1.42 6.85 21.56
C VAL A 74 0.38 6.05 22.33
N VAL A 75 -0.15 5.01 21.71
CA VAL A 75 -1.02 4.04 22.39
C VAL A 75 -0.25 3.34 23.50
N GLY A 76 -0.84 3.25 24.71
CA GLY A 76 -0.16 2.84 25.94
C GLY A 76 0.61 1.53 25.83
N PHE A 77 0.04 0.46 25.23
CA PHE A 77 0.72 -0.82 25.06
C PHE A 77 1.87 -0.79 24.04
N TYR A 78 1.87 0.20 23.11
CA TYR A 78 2.87 0.34 22.07
C TYR A 78 4.06 1.20 22.52
N LYS A 79 3.88 2.02 23.57
CA LYS A 79 4.95 2.87 24.13
C LYS A 79 6.25 2.12 24.45
N PRO A 80 6.23 0.94 25.10
CA PRO A 80 7.46 0.18 25.36
C PRO A 80 8.19 -0.23 24.08
N VAL A 81 7.49 -0.49 22.98
CA VAL A 81 8.09 -0.83 21.68
C VAL A 81 8.89 0.35 21.15
N LEU A 82 8.30 1.56 21.17
CA LEU A 82 9.01 2.77 20.74
C LEU A 82 10.21 3.09 21.62
N VAL A 83 10.07 2.99 22.94
CA VAL A 83 11.16 3.32 23.88
C VAL A 83 12.31 2.32 23.78
N ASN A 84 12.01 1.03 23.76
CA ASN A 84 13.05 -0.01 23.84
C ASN A 84 13.64 -0.34 22.46
N ILE A 85 12.86 -0.28 21.39
CA ILE A 85 13.31 -0.65 20.03
C ILE A 85 13.66 0.58 19.24
N ALA A 86 12.72 1.52 19.04
CA ALA A 86 12.96 2.66 18.15
C ALA A 86 13.99 3.62 18.73
N LEU A 87 13.85 4.01 20.00
CA LEU A 87 14.83 4.87 20.69
C LEU A 87 16.08 4.12 21.13
N GLY A 88 15.98 2.79 21.33
CA GLY A 88 17.15 1.95 21.63
C GLY A 88 18.07 1.77 20.40
N HIS A 89 17.52 1.81 19.19
CA HIS A 89 18.26 1.59 17.94
C HIS A 89 17.87 2.61 16.85
N PRO A 90 18.01 3.93 17.10
CA PRO A 90 17.43 4.97 16.22
C PRO A 90 18.03 4.93 14.81
N VAL A 91 19.32 4.65 14.66
CA VAL A 91 20.00 4.54 13.36
C VAL A 91 19.41 3.42 12.50
N LEU A 92 19.20 2.25 13.12
CA LEU A 92 18.64 1.08 12.43
C LEU A 92 17.18 1.35 12.03
N CYS A 93 16.39 1.83 12.97
CA CYS A 93 14.96 2.09 12.74
C CYS A 93 14.74 3.19 11.70
N ALA A 94 15.49 4.28 11.75
CA ALA A 94 15.42 5.34 10.74
C ALA A 94 15.72 4.79 9.33
N ARG A 95 16.77 3.99 9.19
CA ARG A 95 17.13 3.35 7.91
C ARG A 95 16.06 2.37 7.44
N LEU A 96 15.53 1.52 8.34
CA LEU A 96 14.48 0.57 7.99
C LEU A 96 13.21 1.28 7.49
N VAL A 97 12.82 2.39 8.11
CA VAL A 97 11.69 3.19 7.65
C VAL A 97 11.98 3.79 6.28
N ALA A 98 13.09 4.51 6.11
CA ALA A 98 13.40 5.21 4.87
C ALA A 98 13.57 4.24 3.67
N TRP A 99 14.35 3.19 3.82
CA TRP A 99 14.56 2.18 2.76
C TRP A 99 13.36 1.27 2.55
N GLY A 100 12.59 1.00 3.61
CA GLY A 100 11.33 0.28 3.53
C GLY A 100 10.30 1.04 2.69
N GLU A 101 10.14 2.34 2.93
CA GLU A 101 9.26 3.20 2.11
C GLU A 101 9.72 3.26 0.66
N LEU A 102 11.03 3.37 0.39
CA LEU A 102 11.56 3.33 -0.96
C LEU A 102 11.25 2.00 -1.65
N GLY A 103 11.46 0.88 -0.96
CA GLY A 103 11.15 -0.46 -1.49
C GLY A 103 9.66 -0.62 -1.83
N ILE A 104 8.78 -0.15 -0.95
CA ILE A 104 7.33 -0.11 -1.20
C ILE A 104 7.03 0.78 -2.42
N ALA A 105 7.60 1.98 -2.49
CA ALA A 105 7.40 2.91 -3.58
C ALA A 105 7.77 2.31 -4.94
N VAL A 106 8.98 1.79 -5.07
CA VAL A 106 9.47 1.16 -6.30
C VAL A 106 8.59 -0.03 -6.69
N SER A 107 8.23 -0.87 -5.71
CA SER A 107 7.36 -2.02 -5.92
C SER A 107 5.99 -1.62 -6.45
N LEU A 108 5.36 -0.59 -5.87
CA LEU A 108 4.06 -0.09 -6.31
C LEU A 108 4.12 0.56 -7.68
N ILE A 109 5.14 1.37 -7.98
CA ILE A 109 5.29 2.03 -9.29
C ILE A 109 5.47 0.99 -10.39
N LEU A 110 6.41 0.08 -10.23
CA LEU A 110 6.71 -0.96 -11.22
C LEU A 110 5.64 -2.05 -11.29
N GLY A 111 4.82 -2.19 -10.26
CA GLY A 111 3.89 -3.30 -10.12
C GLY A 111 4.60 -4.64 -9.99
N LEU A 112 5.76 -4.66 -9.31
CA LEU A 112 6.59 -5.82 -9.06
C LEU A 112 6.61 -6.13 -7.57
N LEU A 113 6.36 -7.39 -7.19
CA LEU A 113 6.29 -7.81 -5.79
C LEU A 113 5.26 -6.99 -4.99
N VAL A 114 4.13 -6.63 -5.61
CA VAL A 114 3.13 -5.75 -4.98
C VAL A 114 2.55 -6.37 -3.71
N ARG A 115 2.36 -7.70 -3.66
CA ARG A 115 1.83 -8.35 -2.45
C ARG A 115 2.76 -8.25 -1.24
N PRO A 116 4.04 -8.63 -1.30
CA PRO A 116 4.95 -8.41 -0.18
C PRO A 116 5.14 -6.93 0.18
N ALA A 117 5.19 -6.03 -0.80
CA ALA A 117 5.24 -4.59 -0.55
C ALA A 117 3.97 -4.10 0.17
N ALA A 118 2.80 -4.61 -0.18
CA ALA A 118 1.55 -4.28 0.50
C ALA A 118 1.54 -4.76 1.96
N ILE A 119 2.08 -5.94 2.26
CA ILE A 119 2.27 -6.41 3.65
C ILE A 119 3.20 -5.45 4.41
N GLY A 120 4.33 -5.07 3.81
CA GLY A 120 5.24 -4.08 4.39
C GLY A 120 4.55 -2.74 4.66
N GLY A 121 3.72 -2.27 3.71
CA GLY A 121 2.92 -1.07 3.85
C GLY A 121 1.90 -1.16 4.99
N VAL A 122 1.19 -2.29 5.14
CA VAL A 122 0.27 -2.53 6.27
C VAL A 122 1.02 -2.44 7.60
N ILE A 123 2.18 -3.12 7.72
CA ILE A 123 2.99 -3.09 8.94
C ILE A 123 3.42 -1.65 9.25
N LEU A 124 3.89 -0.91 8.25
CA LEU A 124 4.35 0.46 8.41
C LEU A 124 3.21 1.39 8.85
N MET A 125 2.04 1.29 8.22
CA MET A 125 0.87 2.09 8.58
C MET A 125 0.39 1.78 10.01
N ILE A 126 0.35 0.51 10.40
CA ILE A 126 0.01 0.14 11.79
C ILE A 126 1.00 0.76 12.77
N ASN A 127 2.31 0.74 12.48
CA ASN A 127 3.31 1.38 13.32
C ASN A 127 3.05 2.89 13.48
N PHE A 128 2.79 3.60 12.39
CA PHE A 128 2.49 5.03 12.45
C PHE A 128 1.19 5.31 13.20
N ILE A 129 0.12 4.57 12.93
CA ILE A 129 -1.16 4.70 13.63
C ILE A 129 -0.98 4.51 15.15
N LEU A 130 -0.27 3.49 15.59
CA LEU A 130 -0.04 3.23 17.02
C LEU A 130 0.88 4.27 17.66
N SER A 131 1.78 4.86 16.90
CA SER A 131 2.73 5.89 17.38
C SER A 131 2.10 7.27 17.54
N THR A 132 1.06 7.58 16.74
CA THR A 132 0.45 8.92 16.68
C THR A 132 -1.07 8.86 16.81
N TRP A 133 -1.59 7.90 17.57
CA TRP A 133 -3.04 7.69 17.73
C TRP A 133 -3.76 8.87 18.36
N PHE A 134 -3.18 9.46 19.40
CA PHE A 134 -3.78 10.58 20.12
C PHE A 134 -3.23 11.91 19.61
N ALA A 135 -4.06 12.95 19.70
CA ALA A 135 -3.59 14.31 19.52
C ALA A 135 -2.63 14.71 20.67
N PRO A 136 -1.67 15.60 20.42
CA PRO A 136 -0.82 16.12 21.48
C PRO A 136 -1.64 16.66 22.66
N GLY A 137 -1.30 16.25 23.89
CA GLY A 137 -1.96 16.74 25.12
C GLY A 137 -3.33 16.17 25.44
N HIS A 138 -3.92 15.33 24.60
CA HIS A 138 -5.24 14.69 24.78
C HIS A 138 -6.47 15.63 24.93
N ASP A 139 -6.30 16.93 24.75
CA ASP A 139 -7.35 17.94 24.96
C ASP A 139 -8.17 18.25 23.68
N ALA A 140 -7.93 17.48 22.63
CA ALA A 140 -8.54 17.71 21.31
C ALA A 140 -9.93 17.05 21.19
N PRO A 141 -10.86 17.62 20.41
CA PRO A 141 -12.12 16.96 20.08
C PRO A 141 -11.87 15.66 19.27
N VAL A 142 -12.83 14.72 19.35
CA VAL A 142 -12.71 13.35 18.79
C VAL A 142 -12.21 13.32 17.33
N TRP A 143 -12.69 14.24 16.49
CA TRP A 143 -12.27 14.30 15.09
C TRP A 143 -10.78 14.66 14.91
N GLN A 144 -10.18 15.38 15.86
CA GLN A 144 -8.76 15.72 15.84
C GLN A 144 -7.87 14.56 16.26
N TYR A 145 -8.38 13.62 17.09
CA TYR A 145 -7.67 12.36 17.36
C TYR A 145 -7.50 11.53 16.11
N PHE A 146 -8.54 11.51 15.27
CA PHE A 146 -8.44 10.87 13.96
C PHE A 146 -7.67 11.72 12.95
N GLY A 147 -7.58 13.03 13.15
CA GLY A 147 -6.94 13.96 12.23
C GLY A 147 -5.46 13.71 12.01
N ALA A 148 -4.73 13.33 13.04
CA ALA A 148 -3.31 12.99 12.93
C ALA A 148 -3.06 11.71 12.11
N ASN A 149 -4.07 10.83 11.99
CA ASN A 149 -3.98 9.54 11.31
C ASN A 149 -4.88 9.43 10.07
N LEU A 150 -5.49 10.54 9.64
CA LEU A 150 -6.42 10.51 8.49
C LEU A 150 -5.76 10.03 7.19
N ASP A 151 -4.46 10.24 7.04
CA ASP A 151 -3.67 9.75 5.91
C ASP A 151 -3.25 8.28 6.10
N HIS A 152 -2.88 7.86 7.30
CA HIS A 152 -2.40 6.50 7.58
C HIS A 152 -3.52 5.45 7.52
N ILE A 153 -4.72 5.76 8.02
CA ILE A 153 -5.85 4.82 8.03
C ILE A 153 -6.33 4.50 6.61
N PRO A 154 -6.62 5.45 5.72
CA PRO A 154 -6.94 5.16 4.33
C PRO A 154 -5.83 4.41 3.59
N LEU A 155 -4.56 4.75 3.83
CA LEU A 155 -3.42 4.05 3.23
C LEU A 155 -3.34 2.60 3.69
N LEU A 156 -3.61 2.32 4.97
CA LEU A 156 -3.70 0.95 5.48
C LEU A 156 -4.72 0.13 4.68
N PHE A 157 -5.94 0.65 4.49
CA PHE A 157 -6.96 -0.04 3.71
C PHE A 157 -6.57 -0.20 2.23
N LEU A 158 -5.92 0.78 1.64
CA LEU A 158 -5.41 0.68 0.27
C LEU A 158 -4.37 -0.45 0.13
N PHE A 159 -3.45 -0.59 1.07
CA PHE A 159 -2.51 -1.71 1.07
C PHE A 159 -3.21 -3.07 1.21
N VAL A 160 -4.23 -3.17 2.07
CA VAL A 160 -5.04 -4.39 2.18
C VAL A 160 -5.73 -4.71 0.85
N ILE A 161 -6.30 -3.70 0.18
CA ILE A 161 -6.91 -3.86 -1.14
C ILE A 161 -5.86 -4.30 -2.16
N PHE A 162 -4.70 -3.64 -2.27
CA PHE A 162 -3.65 -4.01 -3.22
C PHE A 162 -3.18 -5.46 -3.04
N TYR A 163 -3.09 -5.92 -1.80
CA TYR A 163 -2.79 -7.31 -1.48
C TYR A 163 -3.89 -8.27 -1.97
N ALA A 164 -5.16 -7.97 -1.64
CA ALA A 164 -6.30 -8.84 -1.90
C ALA A 164 -6.56 -9.03 -3.40
N ILE A 165 -6.58 -7.93 -4.16
CA ILE A 165 -6.90 -7.94 -5.60
C ILE A 165 -5.68 -8.18 -6.50
N ARG A 166 -4.49 -8.42 -5.93
CA ARG A 166 -3.24 -8.57 -6.70
C ARG A 166 -3.01 -7.40 -7.66
N ALA A 167 -3.00 -6.19 -7.13
CA ALA A 167 -2.94 -4.96 -7.92
C ALA A 167 -1.72 -4.85 -8.87
N GLY A 168 -0.71 -5.71 -8.74
CA GLY A 168 0.44 -5.82 -9.64
C GLY A 168 0.16 -6.51 -10.98
N ASP A 169 -1.00 -7.19 -11.12
CA ASP A 169 -1.32 -7.92 -12.34
C ASP A 169 -1.73 -6.99 -13.50
N VAL A 170 -2.30 -5.82 -13.18
CA VAL A 170 -2.72 -4.83 -14.16
C VAL A 170 -1.65 -3.74 -14.27
N TRP A 171 -1.16 -3.51 -15.48
CA TRP A 171 -0.09 -2.55 -15.77
C TRP A 171 1.14 -2.71 -14.87
N GLY A 172 1.42 -3.94 -14.42
CA GLY A 172 2.55 -4.25 -13.58
C GLY A 172 3.40 -5.39 -14.12
N LEU A 173 4.61 -5.52 -13.56
CA LEU A 173 5.53 -6.59 -13.90
C LEU A 173 5.09 -7.94 -13.34
N ASP A 174 4.34 -7.98 -12.22
CA ASP A 174 3.81 -9.22 -11.64
C ASP A 174 2.92 -9.97 -12.64
N GLY A 175 2.05 -9.25 -13.37
CA GLY A 175 1.20 -9.84 -14.39
C GLY A 175 1.98 -10.42 -15.57
N ARG A 176 3.03 -9.73 -16.01
CA ARG A 176 3.92 -10.21 -17.10
C ARG A 176 4.69 -11.46 -16.70
N LEU A 177 5.26 -11.46 -15.49
CA LEU A 177 6.00 -12.61 -14.96
C LEU A 177 5.10 -13.84 -14.85
N ARG A 178 3.87 -13.67 -14.37
CA ARG A 178 2.91 -14.77 -14.26
C ARG A 178 2.54 -15.35 -15.63
N GLN A 179 2.32 -14.49 -16.62
CA GLN A 179 2.04 -14.94 -17.99
C GLN A 179 3.20 -15.73 -18.60
N MET A 180 4.45 -15.33 -18.33
CA MET A 180 5.63 -16.05 -18.79
C MET A 180 5.77 -17.41 -18.10
N MET A 181 5.56 -17.48 -16.80
CA MET A 181 5.62 -18.75 -16.04
C MET A 181 4.50 -19.73 -16.43
N GLY A 182 3.28 -19.23 -16.67
CA GLY A 182 2.16 -20.05 -17.10
C GLY A 182 2.24 -20.57 -18.55
N ARG A 183 3.19 -20.05 -19.36
CA ARG A 183 3.48 -20.56 -20.72
C ARG A 183 4.60 -21.59 -20.75
N ALA A 184 5.36 -21.69 -19.68
CA ALA A 184 6.52 -22.58 -19.59
C ALA A 184 6.21 -23.95 -18.92
N GLY A 185 5.00 -24.15 -18.43
CA GLY A 185 4.48 -25.40 -17.87
C GLY A 185 3.30 -25.96 -18.67
#